data_282d57010b65fc77b92088d5553fce36
#
_entry.id   282d57010b65fc77b92088d5553fce36
#
_cell.length_a   1.000
_cell.length_b   1.000
_cell.length_c   1.000
_cell.angle_alpha   90.00
_cell.angle_beta   90.00
_cell.angle_gamma   90.00
#
_symmetry.space_group_name_H-M   'P 1'
#
loop_
_entity.id
_entity.type
_entity.pdbx_description
1 polymer ?
#
loop_
_entity_poly.entity_id
_entity_poly.type
_entity_poly.pdbx_seq_one_letter_code
_entity_poly.pdbx_strand_id
1 'polypeptide(L)'
;MHILLTRPIEDCSEMIIKFQSLGHKVSHLPLLSIKKILHEEIDLSKFKGIIFTSSNAVRFLNLNGLDKNIKCFCVGNATEKEARGHGFSNTIAAEGNVLNLKELILQNFDKTEGKLIYVSGETISVDLDNQLQNEGYDVKRLINYETVHNEKFDNDFINKLKLDMPDMVYVYSQNSASSLLKFIKFNQLESLWMSTNLMCIGEKTSAKLNEIKWKKIFLFNPGEEEFLLYKI
;
A
#
# COMPACT_ATOMS: atom_id res chain seq x y z
N MET A 1 9.84 -22.84 -5.96
CA MET A 1 8.82 -22.69 -4.90
C MET A 1 7.54 -22.18 -5.48
N HIS A 2 6.40 -22.42 -4.82
CA HIS A 2 5.12 -21.80 -5.12
C HIS A 2 4.90 -20.62 -4.19
N ILE A 3 4.80 -19.39 -4.73
CA ILE A 3 4.66 -18.13 -4.00
C ILE A 3 3.26 -17.57 -4.22
N LEU A 4 2.58 -17.18 -3.14
CA LEU A 4 1.29 -16.50 -3.18
C LEU A 4 1.47 -15.03 -2.84
N LEU A 5 1.08 -14.15 -3.76
CA LEU A 5 1.05 -12.69 -3.56
C LEU A 5 -0.37 -12.22 -3.31
N THR A 6 -0.55 -11.33 -2.33
CA THR A 6 -1.87 -10.93 -1.83
C THR A 6 -2.23 -9.45 -2.06
N ARG A 7 -1.32 -8.67 -2.64
CA ARG A 7 -1.54 -7.25 -2.99
C ARG A 7 -2.41 -7.10 -4.25
N PRO A 8 -3.02 -5.93 -4.48
CA PRO A 8 -3.56 -5.54 -5.78
C PRO A 8 -2.50 -5.71 -6.88
N ILE A 9 -2.95 -6.03 -8.10
CA ILE A 9 -2.02 -6.33 -9.22
C ILE A 9 -1.10 -5.17 -9.55
N GLU A 10 -1.60 -3.94 -9.43
CA GLU A 10 -0.87 -2.70 -9.67
C GLU A 10 0.35 -2.53 -8.75
N ASP A 11 0.29 -3.18 -7.58
CA ASP A 11 1.34 -3.10 -6.56
C ASP A 11 2.27 -4.31 -6.56
N CYS A 12 2.00 -5.37 -7.34
CA CYS A 12 2.80 -6.59 -7.33
C CYS A 12 3.17 -7.15 -8.71
N SER A 13 2.77 -6.50 -9.80
CA SER A 13 3.05 -6.98 -11.17
C SER A 13 4.55 -7.14 -11.45
N GLU A 14 5.39 -6.17 -11.05
CA GLU A 14 6.84 -6.26 -11.19
C GLU A 14 7.42 -7.46 -10.41
N MET A 15 6.91 -7.70 -9.20
CA MET A 15 7.34 -8.81 -8.35
C MET A 15 6.91 -10.18 -8.91
N ILE A 16 5.70 -10.26 -9.50
CA ILE A 16 5.25 -11.47 -10.20
C ILE A 16 6.24 -11.84 -11.31
N ILE A 17 6.54 -10.89 -12.19
CA ILE A 17 7.48 -11.08 -13.30
C ILE A 17 8.85 -11.53 -12.76
N LYS A 18 9.33 -10.86 -11.72
CA LYS A 18 10.64 -11.16 -11.15
C LYS A 18 10.69 -12.56 -10.54
N PHE A 19 9.71 -12.96 -9.73
CA PHE A 19 9.69 -14.30 -9.15
C PHE A 19 9.55 -15.38 -10.23
N GLN A 20 8.75 -15.14 -11.27
CA GLN A 20 8.64 -16.06 -12.40
C GLN A 20 9.97 -16.19 -13.16
N SER A 21 10.72 -15.09 -13.37
CA SER A 21 12.03 -15.12 -14.01
C SER A 21 13.08 -15.89 -13.21
N LEU A 22 12.91 -15.97 -11.89
CA LEU A 22 13.73 -16.79 -10.97
C LEU A 22 13.28 -18.27 -10.90
N GLY A 23 12.31 -18.67 -11.75
CA GLY A 23 11.82 -20.04 -11.83
C GLY A 23 10.81 -20.41 -10.73
N HIS A 24 10.20 -19.45 -10.06
CA HIS A 24 9.16 -19.69 -9.08
C HIS A 24 7.78 -19.73 -9.74
N LYS A 25 6.92 -20.63 -9.25
CA LYS A 25 5.49 -20.59 -9.52
C LYS A 25 4.88 -19.45 -8.70
N VAL A 26 4.12 -18.57 -9.33
CA VAL A 26 3.45 -17.44 -8.63
C VAL A 26 1.95 -17.55 -8.82
N SER A 27 1.21 -17.55 -7.70
CA SER A 27 -0.24 -17.37 -7.66
C SER A 27 -0.57 -15.99 -7.10
N HIS A 28 -1.68 -15.43 -7.55
CA HIS A 28 -2.13 -14.11 -7.14
C HIS A 28 -3.52 -14.19 -6.53
N LEU A 29 -3.64 -13.73 -5.28
CA LEU A 29 -4.88 -13.67 -4.50
C LEU A 29 -5.05 -12.25 -3.97
N PRO A 30 -5.59 -11.31 -4.76
CA PRO A 30 -5.76 -9.93 -4.30
C PRO A 30 -6.79 -9.89 -3.18
N LEU A 31 -6.33 -9.75 -1.94
CA LEU A 31 -7.21 -9.69 -0.76
C LEU A 31 -7.88 -8.33 -0.59
N LEU A 32 -7.33 -7.32 -1.22
CA LEU A 32 -7.81 -5.95 -1.23
C LEU A 32 -7.92 -5.46 -2.66
N SER A 33 -8.90 -4.62 -2.91
CA SER A 33 -9.03 -3.83 -4.13
C SER A 33 -9.11 -2.34 -3.79
N ILE A 34 -8.55 -1.53 -4.66
CA ILE A 34 -8.57 -0.08 -4.50
C ILE A 34 -9.61 0.48 -5.48
N LYS A 35 -10.59 1.22 -4.95
CA LYS A 35 -11.64 1.82 -5.76
C LYS A 35 -11.55 3.33 -5.70
N LYS A 36 -11.72 3.96 -6.87
CA LYS A 36 -11.80 5.41 -6.96
C LYS A 36 -13.07 5.91 -6.28
N ILE A 37 -12.93 6.96 -5.45
CA ILE A 37 -14.06 7.73 -4.94
C ILE A 37 -14.23 8.95 -5.85
N LEU A 38 -15.45 9.15 -6.33
CA LEU A 38 -15.81 10.35 -7.07
C LEU A 38 -15.97 11.50 -6.07
N HIS A 39 -15.35 12.62 -6.36
CA HIS A 39 -15.43 13.84 -5.57
C HIS A 39 -15.79 15.02 -6.48
N GLU A 40 -16.28 16.09 -5.88
CA GLU A 40 -16.52 17.35 -6.59
C GLU A 40 -15.22 17.86 -7.22
N GLU A 41 -15.36 18.58 -8.34
CA GLU A 41 -14.22 19.24 -8.98
C GLU A 41 -13.58 20.23 -8.01
N ILE A 42 -12.28 20.07 -7.80
CA ILE A 42 -11.49 20.97 -6.97
C ILE A 42 -10.57 21.76 -7.88
N ASP A 43 -10.62 23.09 -7.72
CA ASP A 43 -9.69 23.98 -8.39
C ASP A 43 -8.28 23.81 -7.79
N LEU A 44 -7.48 22.94 -8.40
CA LEU A 44 -6.14 22.59 -7.96
C LEU A 44 -5.14 23.74 -8.11
N SER A 45 -5.44 24.77 -8.91
CA SER A 45 -4.57 25.95 -9.09
C SER A 45 -4.40 26.78 -7.81
N LYS A 46 -5.32 26.61 -6.85
CA LYS A 46 -5.31 27.33 -5.55
C LYS A 46 -4.28 26.78 -4.56
N PHE A 47 -3.69 25.60 -4.84
CA PHE A 47 -2.75 24.95 -3.94
C PHE A 47 -1.30 25.21 -4.38
N LYS A 48 -0.43 25.37 -3.39
CA LYS A 48 1.02 25.61 -3.57
C LYS A 48 1.87 24.40 -3.22
N GLY A 49 1.26 23.40 -2.60
CA GLY A 49 1.89 22.10 -2.35
C GLY A 49 0.85 20.99 -2.30
N ILE A 50 1.30 19.78 -2.58
CA ILE A 50 0.49 18.57 -2.59
C ILE A 50 1.15 17.48 -1.77
N ILE A 51 0.35 16.70 -1.05
CA ILE A 51 0.81 15.66 -0.15
C ILE A 51 0.19 14.33 -0.56
N PHE A 52 1.03 13.30 -0.73
CA PHE A 52 0.63 11.93 -1.02
C PHE A 52 1.26 10.96 -0.01
N THR A 53 0.44 10.18 0.67
CA THR A 53 0.90 9.12 1.57
C THR A 53 0.78 7.72 0.95
N SER A 54 0.31 7.63 -0.30
CA SER A 54 0.14 6.38 -1.05
C SER A 54 0.20 6.64 -2.55
N SER A 55 0.79 5.72 -3.31
CA SER A 55 0.76 5.72 -4.78
C SER A 55 -0.67 5.71 -5.34
N ASN A 56 -1.62 5.09 -4.64
CA ASN A 56 -3.02 5.06 -5.06
C ASN A 56 -3.66 6.45 -5.09
N ALA A 57 -3.27 7.34 -4.17
CA ALA A 57 -3.73 8.72 -4.18
C ALA A 57 -3.30 9.46 -5.44
N VAL A 58 -2.08 9.18 -5.92
CA VAL A 58 -1.56 9.75 -7.17
C VAL A 58 -2.33 9.20 -8.37
N ARG A 59 -2.50 7.88 -8.46
CA ARG A 59 -3.15 7.18 -9.60
C ARG A 59 -4.57 7.65 -9.85
N PHE A 60 -5.33 7.95 -8.79
CA PHE A 60 -6.74 8.34 -8.91
C PHE A 60 -6.98 9.84 -8.97
N LEU A 61 -5.95 10.67 -8.80
CA LEU A 61 -6.09 12.12 -8.90
C LEU A 61 -6.24 12.54 -10.36
N ASN A 62 -7.26 13.35 -10.63
CA ASN A 62 -7.34 14.07 -11.90
C ASN A 62 -6.37 15.27 -11.83
N LEU A 63 -5.36 15.25 -12.68
CA LEU A 63 -4.28 16.26 -12.69
C LEU A 63 -4.56 17.45 -13.62
N ASN A 64 -5.75 17.53 -14.21
CA ASN A 64 -6.11 18.65 -15.09
C ASN A 64 -6.05 19.98 -14.35
N GLY A 65 -5.33 20.94 -14.91
CA GLY A 65 -5.17 22.27 -14.34
C GLY A 65 -4.22 22.37 -13.14
N LEU A 66 -3.57 21.29 -12.71
CA LEU A 66 -2.56 21.33 -11.65
C LEU A 66 -1.19 21.71 -12.21
N ASP A 67 -0.55 22.70 -11.60
CA ASP A 67 0.87 22.95 -11.84
C ASP A 67 1.71 21.83 -11.23
N LYS A 68 2.37 21.05 -12.08
CA LYS A 68 3.19 19.92 -11.67
C LYS A 68 4.56 20.31 -11.10
N ASN A 69 4.88 21.61 -11.07
CA ASN A 69 6.10 22.13 -10.44
C ASN A 69 5.90 22.52 -8.97
N ILE A 70 4.65 22.46 -8.45
CA ILE A 70 4.40 22.70 -7.02
C ILE A 70 5.16 21.67 -6.17
N LYS A 71 5.45 22.03 -4.91
CA LYS A 71 6.09 21.10 -3.97
C LYS A 71 5.20 19.88 -3.76
N CYS A 72 5.72 18.69 -4.06
CA CYS A 72 5.02 17.41 -3.95
C CYS A 72 5.67 16.56 -2.87
N PHE A 73 5.00 16.42 -1.74
CA PHE A 73 5.48 15.69 -0.57
C PHE A 73 4.95 14.25 -0.58
N CYS A 74 5.84 13.26 -0.50
CA CYS A 74 5.50 11.85 -0.61
C CYS A 74 5.97 11.04 0.59
N VAL A 75 5.22 9.99 0.97
CA VAL A 75 5.74 8.94 1.86
C VAL A 75 6.33 7.82 1.02
N GLY A 76 7.63 7.60 1.17
CA GLY A 76 8.36 6.48 0.57
C GLY A 76 8.61 6.60 -0.93
N ASN A 77 9.62 5.87 -1.38
CA ASN A 77 10.11 5.92 -2.76
C ASN A 77 9.08 5.46 -3.80
N ALA A 78 8.19 4.50 -3.43
CA ALA A 78 7.17 4.02 -4.35
C ALA A 78 6.14 5.12 -4.71
N THR A 79 5.72 5.92 -3.71
CA THR A 79 4.81 7.05 -3.93
C THR A 79 5.49 8.16 -4.71
N GLU A 80 6.76 8.43 -4.42
CA GLU A 80 7.55 9.41 -5.17
C GLU A 80 7.72 8.99 -6.65
N LYS A 81 8.10 7.73 -6.91
CA LYS A 81 8.22 7.18 -8.28
C LYS A 81 6.92 7.35 -9.05
N GLU A 82 5.79 7.06 -8.42
CA GLU A 82 4.45 7.23 -9.01
C GLU A 82 4.16 8.71 -9.32
N ALA A 83 4.44 9.62 -8.37
CA ALA A 83 4.24 11.07 -8.57
C ALA A 83 5.11 11.60 -9.72
N ARG A 84 6.38 11.22 -9.78
CA ARG A 84 7.28 11.57 -10.90
C ARG A 84 6.78 11.01 -12.22
N GLY A 85 6.29 9.77 -12.24
CA GLY A 85 5.66 9.15 -13.43
C GLY A 85 4.45 9.93 -13.95
N HIS A 86 3.73 10.61 -13.06
CA HIS A 86 2.61 11.50 -13.39
C HIS A 86 3.04 12.95 -13.72
N GLY A 87 4.36 13.22 -13.72
CA GLY A 87 4.95 14.48 -14.18
C GLY A 87 5.26 15.51 -13.10
N PHE A 88 5.14 15.16 -11.81
CA PHE A 88 5.60 16.07 -10.75
C PHE A 88 7.12 16.16 -10.77
N SER A 89 7.65 17.38 -10.96
CA SER A 89 9.09 17.64 -11.07
C SER A 89 9.73 17.97 -9.72
N ASN A 90 8.98 18.55 -8.79
CA ASN A 90 9.47 19.01 -7.49
C ASN A 90 8.98 18.09 -6.36
N THR A 91 9.43 16.82 -6.38
CA THR A 91 9.03 15.82 -5.39
C THR A 91 10.07 15.71 -4.28
N ILE A 92 9.59 15.60 -3.05
CA ILE A 92 10.38 15.40 -1.84
C ILE A 92 9.75 14.21 -1.09
N ALA A 93 10.52 13.13 -0.89
CA ALA A 93 10.04 11.94 -0.23
C ALA A 93 10.60 11.79 1.18
N ALA A 94 9.72 11.53 2.13
CA ALA A 94 10.12 11.12 3.46
C ALA A 94 10.35 9.61 3.49
N GLU A 95 11.47 9.17 4.02
CA GLU A 95 11.71 7.77 4.33
C GLU A 95 10.90 7.37 5.58
N GLY A 96 10.34 6.15 5.54
CA GLY A 96 9.66 5.58 6.68
C GLY A 96 8.15 5.81 6.71
N ASN A 97 7.65 6.80 7.41
CA ASN A 97 6.23 6.92 7.72
C ASN A 97 5.68 8.36 7.64
N VAL A 98 4.39 8.52 7.93
CA VAL A 98 3.67 9.81 7.87
C VAL A 98 4.23 10.84 8.87
N LEU A 99 4.81 10.42 10.00
CA LEU A 99 5.38 11.35 10.96
C LEU A 99 6.66 11.99 10.41
N ASN A 100 7.52 11.20 9.74
CA ASN A 100 8.69 11.73 9.04
C ASN A 100 8.27 12.69 7.91
N LEU A 101 7.16 12.39 7.23
CA LEU A 101 6.61 13.30 6.22
C LEU A 101 6.15 14.62 6.83
N LYS A 102 5.51 14.60 8.00
CA LYS A 102 5.13 15.84 8.71
C LYS A 102 6.36 16.71 8.96
N GLU A 103 7.42 16.14 9.56
CA GLU A 103 8.66 16.87 9.84
C GLU A 103 9.26 17.47 8.56
N LEU A 104 9.27 16.70 7.48
CA LEU A 104 9.79 17.15 6.19
C LEU A 104 8.97 18.31 5.61
N ILE A 105 7.65 18.31 5.75
CA ILE A 105 6.77 19.41 5.35
C ILE A 105 7.09 20.66 6.18
N LEU A 106 7.22 20.52 7.51
CA LEU A 106 7.55 21.65 8.40
C LEU A 106 8.89 22.31 8.04
N GLN A 107 9.84 21.56 7.51
CA GLN A 107 11.16 22.06 7.12
C GLN A 107 11.20 22.68 5.71
N ASN A 108 10.31 22.25 4.81
CA ASN A 108 10.41 22.58 3.38
C ASN A 108 9.24 23.38 2.82
N PHE A 109 8.23 23.67 3.62
CA PHE A 109 7.07 24.48 3.21
C PHE A 109 6.75 25.55 4.26
N ASP A 110 6.83 26.82 3.86
CA ASP A 110 6.45 27.92 4.76
C ASP A 110 4.93 28.11 4.75
N LYS A 111 4.35 28.39 5.91
CA LYS A 111 2.89 28.63 6.06
C LYS A 111 2.39 29.79 5.20
N THR A 112 3.27 30.74 4.88
CA THR A 112 2.95 31.89 4.04
C THR A 112 2.99 31.59 2.54
N GLU A 113 3.54 30.44 2.12
CA GLU A 113 3.56 30.03 0.71
C GLU A 113 2.16 29.80 0.13
N GLY A 114 1.19 29.39 0.98
CA GLY A 114 -0.19 29.19 0.60
C GLY A 114 -0.78 27.87 1.07
N LYS A 115 -1.78 27.36 0.33
CA LYS A 115 -2.53 26.18 0.73
C LYS A 115 -1.87 24.88 0.32
N LEU A 116 -1.99 23.86 1.16
CA LEU A 116 -1.64 22.48 0.88
C LEU A 116 -2.89 21.65 0.57
N ILE A 117 -2.79 20.72 -0.36
CA ILE A 117 -3.79 19.69 -0.56
C ILE A 117 -3.21 18.31 -0.15
N TYR A 118 -3.87 17.64 0.78
CA TYR A 118 -3.54 16.28 1.18
C TYR A 118 -4.49 15.30 0.48
N VAL A 119 -4.00 14.60 -0.53
CA VAL A 119 -4.76 13.59 -1.28
C VAL A 119 -4.55 12.23 -0.63
N SER A 120 -5.63 11.60 -0.19
CA SER A 120 -5.56 10.38 0.61
C SER A 120 -6.68 9.40 0.30
N GLY A 121 -6.54 8.17 0.81
CA GLY A 121 -7.65 7.25 0.94
C GLY A 121 -8.64 7.67 2.02
N GLU A 122 -9.83 7.07 2.01
CA GLU A 122 -10.84 7.24 3.06
C GLU A 122 -10.28 6.87 4.43
N THR A 123 -9.66 5.70 4.51
CA THR A 123 -8.99 5.23 5.73
C THR A 123 -7.53 5.67 5.74
N ILE A 124 -7.13 6.37 6.79
CA ILE A 124 -5.75 6.82 7.04
C ILE A 124 -5.24 6.27 8.38
N SER A 125 -3.94 6.07 8.48
CA SER A 125 -3.29 5.61 9.71
C SER A 125 -2.96 6.73 10.69
N VAL A 126 -2.79 7.95 10.18
CA VAL A 126 -2.44 9.16 10.94
C VAL A 126 -3.23 10.33 10.37
N ASP A 127 -3.79 11.14 11.24
CA ASP A 127 -4.57 12.32 10.90
C ASP A 127 -3.64 13.52 10.59
N LEU A 128 -2.93 13.40 9.44
CA LEU A 128 -1.87 14.34 9.05
C LEU A 128 -2.40 15.75 8.77
N ASP A 129 -3.57 15.87 8.15
CA ASP A 129 -4.20 17.13 7.85
C ASP A 129 -4.51 17.93 9.13
N ASN A 130 -5.14 17.32 10.11
CA ASN A 130 -5.40 17.97 11.40
C ASN A 130 -4.09 18.30 12.14
N GLN A 131 -3.09 17.42 12.09
CA GLN A 131 -1.79 17.72 12.69
C GLN A 131 -1.11 18.93 12.07
N LEU A 132 -1.15 19.07 10.74
CA LEU A 132 -0.61 20.24 10.04
C LEU A 132 -1.44 21.50 10.29
N GLN A 133 -2.77 21.39 10.36
CA GLN A 133 -3.65 22.51 10.72
C GLN A 133 -3.35 23.02 12.13
N ASN A 134 -3.12 22.12 13.09
CA ASN A 134 -2.72 22.50 14.46
C ASN A 134 -1.35 23.22 14.50
N GLU A 135 -0.47 22.94 13.55
CA GLU A 135 0.77 23.69 13.35
C GLU A 135 0.56 25.02 12.63
N GLY A 136 -0.67 25.33 12.19
CA GLY A 136 -1.04 26.61 11.54
C GLY A 136 -0.93 26.60 10.01
N TYR A 137 -0.87 25.43 9.37
CA TYR A 137 -0.93 25.31 7.91
C TYR A 137 -2.38 25.32 7.41
N ASP A 138 -2.63 25.93 6.25
CA ASP A 138 -3.91 25.81 5.54
C ASP A 138 -3.89 24.53 4.69
N VAL A 139 -4.47 23.47 5.22
CA VAL A 139 -4.48 22.14 4.57
C VAL A 139 -5.91 21.72 4.29
N LYS A 140 -6.19 21.31 3.04
CA LYS A 140 -7.44 20.68 2.64
C LYS A 140 -7.17 19.20 2.34
N ARG A 141 -7.90 18.29 3.00
CA ARG A 141 -7.89 16.87 2.64
C ARG A 141 -8.85 16.59 1.49
N LEU A 142 -8.38 15.81 0.52
CA LEU A 142 -9.15 15.26 -0.58
C LEU A 142 -9.10 13.73 -0.50
N ILE A 143 -10.26 13.11 -0.31
CA ILE A 143 -10.40 11.65 -0.34
C ILE A 143 -10.73 11.24 -1.78
N ASN A 144 -9.87 10.47 -2.43
CA ASN A 144 -10.03 10.08 -3.82
C ASN A 144 -10.04 8.57 -4.07
N TYR A 145 -9.83 7.76 -3.02
CA TYR A 145 -9.96 6.31 -3.11
C TYR A 145 -10.39 5.67 -1.78
N GLU A 146 -10.92 4.47 -1.88
CA GLU A 146 -11.18 3.57 -0.76
C GLU A 146 -10.47 2.22 -0.96
N THR A 147 -10.17 1.55 0.15
CA THR A 147 -9.67 0.18 0.16
C THR A 147 -10.79 -0.75 0.55
N VAL A 148 -11.15 -1.66 -0.35
CA VAL A 148 -12.24 -2.63 -0.16
C VAL A 148 -11.66 -4.02 0.05
N HIS A 149 -12.15 -4.74 1.06
CA HIS A 149 -11.83 -6.13 1.27
C HIS A 149 -12.53 -7.00 0.23
N ASN A 150 -11.78 -7.84 -0.48
CA ASN A 150 -12.35 -8.81 -1.40
C ASN A 150 -12.86 -10.01 -0.59
N GLU A 151 -14.15 -10.26 -0.64
CA GLU A 151 -14.80 -11.36 0.10
C GLU A 151 -15.14 -12.55 -0.81
N LYS A 152 -15.28 -12.30 -2.11
CA LYS A 152 -15.66 -13.32 -3.09
C LYS A 152 -14.47 -13.71 -3.95
N PHE A 153 -14.14 -14.98 -3.93
CA PHE A 153 -13.09 -15.57 -4.75
C PHE A 153 -13.67 -16.70 -5.59
N ASP A 154 -13.05 -16.93 -6.74
CA ASP A 154 -13.44 -18.01 -7.64
C ASP A 154 -13.25 -19.37 -6.97
N ASN A 155 -14.27 -20.21 -6.99
CA ASN A 155 -14.23 -21.55 -6.43
C ASN A 155 -13.15 -22.42 -7.10
N ASP A 156 -12.91 -22.25 -8.40
CA ASP A 156 -11.86 -22.97 -9.12
C ASP A 156 -10.47 -22.57 -8.61
N PHE A 157 -10.28 -21.29 -8.29
CA PHE A 157 -9.04 -20.83 -7.66
C PHE A 157 -8.86 -21.46 -6.28
N ILE A 158 -9.92 -21.47 -5.46
CA ILE A 158 -9.88 -22.06 -4.10
C ILE A 158 -9.58 -23.55 -4.17
N ASN A 159 -10.19 -24.29 -5.11
CA ASN A 159 -9.94 -25.72 -5.31
C ASN A 159 -8.50 -25.98 -5.77
N LYS A 160 -7.96 -25.18 -6.69
CA LYS A 160 -6.56 -25.25 -7.12
C LYS A 160 -5.61 -24.98 -5.95
N LEU A 161 -5.93 -23.97 -5.13
CA LEU A 161 -5.14 -23.64 -3.94
C LEU A 161 -5.11 -24.80 -2.94
N LYS A 162 -6.24 -25.48 -2.71
CA LYS A 162 -6.32 -26.67 -1.85
C LYS A 162 -5.45 -27.83 -2.34
N LEU A 163 -5.36 -28.02 -3.66
CA LEU A 163 -4.58 -29.10 -4.28
C LEU A 163 -3.07 -28.79 -4.30
N ASP A 164 -2.72 -27.53 -4.36
CA ASP A 164 -1.35 -27.07 -4.48
C ASP A 164 -1.13 -25.82 -3.64
N MET A 165 -0.95 -26.06 -2.34
CA MET A 165 -0.72 -24.99 -1.37
C MET A 165 0.61 -24.27 -1.63
N PRO A 166 0.67 -22.97 -1.44
CA PRO A 166 1.91 -22.23 -1.62
C PRO A 166 2.95 -22.61 -0.55
N ASP A 167 4.21 -22.65 -0.97
CA ASP A 167 5.34 -22.76 -0.04
C ASP A 167 5.48 -21.50 0.81
N MET A 168 5.01 -20.36 0.26
CA MET A 168 5.16 -19.05 0.86
C MET A 168 4.02 -18.10 0.48
N VAL A 169 3.53 -17.31 1.46
CA VAL A 169 2.56 -16.24 1.24
C VAL A 169 3.12 -14.92 1.75
N TYR A 170 2.98 -13.87 0.92
CA TYR A 170 3.40 -12.50 1.27
C TYR A 170 2.23 -11.66 1.73
N VAL A 171 2.39 -10.98 2.89
CA VAL A 171 1.37 -10.12 3.50
C VAL A 171 1.99 -8.77 3.89
N TYR A 172 1.47 -7.69 3.34
CA TYR A 172 2.10 -6.37 3.34
C TYR A 172 1.43 -5.34 4.27
N SER A 173 0.36 -5.70 4.94
CA SER A 173 -0.33 -4.78 5.85
C SER A 173 -1.22 -5.52 6.84
N GLN A 174 -1.57 -4.86 7.94
CA GLN A 174 -2.54 -5.39 8.90
C GLN A 174 -3.92 -5.63 8.25
N ASN A 175 -4.33 -4.78 7.29
CA ASN A 175 -5.58 -4.94 6.55
C ASN A 175 -5.53 -6.20 5.67
N SER A 176 -4.43 -6.42 4.93
CA SER A 176 -4.22 -7.63 4.14
C SER A 176 -4.19 -8.88 5.04
N ALA A 177 -3.54 -8.79 6.20
CA ALA A 177 -3.52 -9.89 7.17
C ALA A 177 -4.92 -10.24 7.69
N SER A 178 -5.72 -9.23 8.04
CA SER A 178 -7.11 -9.43 8.45
C SER A 178 -7.97 -10.04 7.35
N SER A 179 -7.76 -9.63 6.08
CA SER A 179 -8.47 -10.22 4.93
C SER A 179 -8.04 -11.66 4.69
N LEU A 180 -6.73 -11.96 4.81
CA LEU A 180 -6.23 -13.33 4.68
C LEU A 180 -6.83 -14.25 5.75
N LEU A 181 -6.87 -13.78 7.00
CA LEU A 181 -7.48 -14.55 8.09
C LEU A 181 -8.95 -14.86 7.82
N LYS A 182 -9.72 -13.85 7.38
CA LYS A 182 -11.13 -14.03 6.99
C LYS A 182 -11.26 -15.04 5.84
N PHE A 183 -10.43 -14.91 4.80
CA PHE A 183 -10.40 -15.83 3.66
C PHE A 183 -10.13 -17.27 4.10
N ILE A 184 -9.12 -17.49 4.94
CA ILE A 184 -8.75 -18.79 5.47
C ILE A 184 -9.91 -19.41 6.25
N LYS A 185 -10.50 -18.67 7.19
CA LYS A 185 -11.59 -19.14 8.03
C LYS A 185 -12.88 -19.41 7.23
N PHE A 186 -13.25 -18.50 6.34
CA PHE A 186 -14.46 -18.65 5.52
C PHE A 186 -14.41 -19.90 4.64
N ASN A 187 -13.23 -20.24 4.11
CA ASN A 187 -13.03 -21.40 3.23
C ASN A 187 -12.59 -22.67 3.99
N GLN A 188 -12.51 -22.64 5.34
CA GLN A 188 -12.12 -23.77 6.19
C GLN A 188 -10.73 -24.34 5.79
N LEU A 189 -9.76 -23.45 5.63
CA LEU A 189 -8.41 -23.79 5.12
C LEU A 189 -7.35 -23.82 6.21
N GLU A 190 -7.67 -23.62 7.49
CA GLU A 190 -6.72 -23.39 8.59
C GLU A 190 -5.64 -24.47 8.67
N SER A 191 -6.03 -25.74 8.53
CA SER A 191 -5.08 -26.85 8.63
C SER A 191 -4.11 -26.95 7.46
N LEU A 192 -4.44 -26.39 6.29
CA LEU A 192 -3.62 -26.47 5.09
C LEU A 192 -2.41 -25.53 5.13
N TRP A 193 -2.49 -24.44 5.89
CA TRP A 193 -1.41 -23.44 5.95
C TRP A 193 -0.22 -23.83 6.82
N MET A 194 -0.30 -24.98 7.54
CA MET A 194 0.78 -25.47 8.41
C MET A 194 2.08 -25.80 7.65
N SER A 195 2.00 -26.04 6.33
CA SER A 195 3.16 -26.27 5.46
C SER A 195 3.68 -24.99 4.79
N THR A 196 2.95 -23.89 4.87
CA THR A 196 3.25 -22.62 4.22
C THR A 196 4.06 -21.70 5.14
N ASN A 197 5.07 -21.04 4.59
CA ASN A 197 5.79 -19.98 5.26
C ASN A 197 5.04 -18.65 5.11
N LEU A 198 4.95 -17.88 6.19
CA LEU A 198 4.37 -16.54 6.20
C LEU A 198 5.46 -15.48 6.09
N MET A 199 5.41 -14.64 5.08
CA MET A 199 6.25 -13.46 4.89
C MET A 199 5.45 -12.21 5.21
N CYS A 200 5.76 -11.52 6.30
CA CYS A 200 5.03 -10.35 6.78
C CYS A 200 5.88 -9.11 6.86
N ILE A 201 5.29 -7.98 6.49
CA ILE A 201 5.87 -6.67 6.80
C ILE A 201 5.66 -6.32 8.26
N GLY A 202 6.68 -6.60 9.10
CA GLY A 202 6.72 -6.26 10.50
C GLY A 202 5.79 -7.08 11.43
N GLU A 203 6.04 -6.95 12.72
CA GLU A 203 5.38 -7.74 13.77
C GLU A 203 3.87 -7.47 13.89
N LYS A 204 3.43 -6.22 13.75
CA LYS A 204 2.01 -5.86 13.86
C LYS A 204 1.15 -6.55 12.80
N THR A 205 1.72 -6.84 11.65
CA THR A 205 1.03 -7.55 10.56
C THR A 205 0.96 -9.05 10.88
N SER A 206 2.07 -9.66 11.32
CA SER A 206 2.09 -11.09 11.67
C SER A 206 1.19 -11.41 12.86
N ALA A 207 1.10 -10.51 13.85
CA ALA A 207 0.24 -10.67 15.02
C ALA A 207 -1.25 -10.89 14.66
N LYS A 208 -1.73 -10.32 13.54
CA LYS A 208 -3.10 -10.54 13.04
C LYS A 208 -3.35 -11.97 12.55
N LEU A 209 -2.29 -12.74 12.30
CA LEU A 209 -2.34 -14.09 11.72
C LEU A 209 -1.88 -15.17 12.72
N ASN A 210 -1.71 -14.83 14.00
CA ASN A 210 -1.26 -15.75 15.05
C ASN A 210 -2.24 -16.91 15.34
N GLU A 211 -3.50 -16.77 14.95
CA GLU A 211 -4.50 -17.83 15.07
C GLU A 211 -4.26 -18.99 14.06
N ILE A 212 -3.49 -18.73 13.02
CA ILE A 212 -3.15 -19.74 12.00
C ILE A 212 -1.78 -20.31 12.32
N LYS A 213 -1.66 -21.63 12.26
CA LYS A 213 -0.39 -22.31 12.44
C LYS A 213 0.38 -22.30 11.12
N TRP A 214 1.50 -21.58 11.09
CA TRP A 214 2.41 -21.45 9.95
C TRP A 214 3.60 -22.38 10.10
N LYS A 215 4.23 -22.78 8.99
CA LYS A 215 5.50 -23.53 9.01
C LYS A 215 6.60 -22.71 9.67
N LYS A 216 6.79 -21.47 9.18
CA LYS A 216 7.66 -20.44 9.77
C LYS A 216 7.07 -19.06 9.47
N ILE A 217 7.42 -18.07 10.28
CA ILE A 217 7.08 -16.67 10.07
C ILE A 217 8.38 -15.91 9.87
N PHE A 218 8.45 -15.17 8.77
CA PHE A 218 9.56 -14.29 8.42
C PHE A 218 9.05 -12.86 8.37
N LEU A 219 9.81 -11.95 8.98
CA LEU A 219 9.51 -10.53 8.93
C LEU A 219 10.47 -9.85 7.95
N PHE A 220 9.96 -8.92 7.16
CA PHE A 220 10.74 -8.12 6.22
C PHE A 220 10.43 -6.63 6.38
N ASN A 221 11.38 -5.77 5.98
CA ASN A 221 11.16 -4.36 5.79
C ASN A 221 10.79 -4.06 4.33
N PRO A 222 10.09 -2.94 4.05
CA PRO A 222 9.79 -2.55 2.67
C PRO A 222 11.05 -2.55 1.79
N GLY A 223 11.00 -3.22 0.64
CA GLY A 223 12.12 -3.34 -0.29
C GLY A 223 13.08 -4.51 -0.04
N GLU A 224 12.87 -5.30 1.04
CA GLU A 224 13.69 -6.46 1.37
C GLU A 224 13.04 -7.81 0.98
N GLU A 225 11.88 -7.78 0.35
CA GLU A 225 11.03 -8.95 0.09
C GLU A 225 11.75 -10.08 -0.62
N GLU A 226 12.70 -9.74 -1.49
CA GLU A 226 13.43 -10.71 -2.32
C GLU A 226 14.62 -11.32 -1.61
N PHE A 227 15.30 -10.53 -0.77
CA PHE A 227 16.52 -10.99 -0.07
C PHE A 227 16.25 -12.15 0.87
N LEU A 228 15.04 -12.27 1.40
CA LEU A 228 14.69 -13.33 2.30
C LEU A 228 14.48 -14.68 1.59
N LEU A 229 14.18 -14.70 0.28
CA LEU A 229 14.09 -15.93 -0.50
C LEU A 229 15.42 -16.69 -0.58
N TYR A 230 16.54 -15.98 -0.49
CA TYR A 230 17.87 -16.59 -0.49
C TYR A 230 18.29 -17.16 0.88
N LYS A 231 17.47 -16.95 1.93
CA LYS A 231 17.72 -17.41 3.30
C LYS A 231 16.88 -18.62 3.70
N ILE A 232 16.02 -19.11 2.80
CA ILE A 232 15.10 -20.23 3.00
C ILE A 232 15.54 -21.40 2.16
#